data_d75b871bbbd24eeb563b8aed84b303b0
#
_entry.id   d75b871bbbd24eeb563b8aed84b303b0
#
_cell.length_a   1.000
_cell.length_b   1.000
_cell.length_c   1.000
_cell.angle_alpha   90.00
_cell.angle_beta   90.00
_cell.angle_gamma   90.00
#
_symmetry.space_group_name_H-M   'P 1'
#
loop_
_entity.id
_entity.type
_entity.pdbx_description
1 polymer ?
#
loop_
_entity_poly.entity_id
_entity_poly.type
_entity_poly.pdbx_seq_one_letter_code
_entity_poly.pdbx_strand_id
1 'polypeptide(L)'
;MAHQFYFNTYILDNLPAPSAGFDVVQDISEPRLRMYITSRGVKTFFVRKRVRGKDKRILIGKYPDVDIEDARSAVPHILENASKKPPVRRKKISFKQFLDLYLANKVRRGEDSHMKLVRAINRHLGCLFDKKISEIKSDDVCACVQNIRGVAIAARMQELLQSVFNYALEMGYVKSNPVAGLEKIKQNRRVRPLNKAGLQRLISAINQVDDTILRGAFLMQIYGFAPRSKIFAMAWEDLDFNHDMWNSRPLSDRAIVLLQDFPQDGHWVFPGRGGMHLIDPRTAWRRVVAAAGIPNLTMDDVHKFLMRRLVWASDKEDLRANINSLLDDVCAPSI
;
A
#
# COMPACT_ATOMS: atom_id res chain seq x y z
N MET A 1 6.90 25.55 -18.34
CA MET A 1 7.47 26.56 -17.42
C MET A 1 6.62 26.56 -16.17
N ALA A 2 7.18 26.67 -14.95
CA ALA A 2 6.37 26.78 -13.75
C ALA A 2 5.67 28.15 -13.75
N HIS A 3 4.37 28.17 -13.51
CA HIS A 3 3.63 29.42 -13.36
C HIS A 3 4.11 30.14 -12.09
N GLN A 4 4.34 31.47 -12.20
CA GLN A 4 4.84 32.29 -11.12
C GLN A 4 3.81 33.36 -10.75
N PHE A 5 3.47 33.46 -9.47
CA PHE A 5 2.57 34.48 -8.94
C PHE A 5 2.79 34.68 -7.43
N TYR A 6 2.25 35.75 -6.88
CA TYR A 6 2.28 35.99 -5.43
C TYR A 6 1.35 34.97 -4.73
N PHE A 7 1.91 34.13 -3.85
CA PHE A 7 1.10 33.23 -3.06
C PHE A 7 0.25 34.04 -2.08
N ASN A 8 -1.05 33.87 -2.18
CA ASN A 8 -2.03 34.32 -1.21
C ASN A 8 -3.14 33.26 -1.10
N THR A 9 -3.90 33.31 -0.02
CA THR A 9 -4.91 32.31 0.30
C THR A 9 -5.95 32.20 -0.84
N TYR A 10 -6.44 33.34 -1.36
CA TYR A 10 -7.44 33.35 -2.40
C TYR A 10 -6.96 32.63 -3.68
N ILE A 11 -5.75 32.90 -4.12
CA ILE A 11 -5.19 32.25 -5.30
C ILE A 11 -4.94 30.76 -5.03
N LEU A 12 -4.32 30.43 -3.88
CA LEU A 12 -4.00 29.04 -3.58
C LEU A 12 -5.24 28.17 -3.42
N ASP A 13 -6.31 28.68 -2.83
CA ASP A 13 -7.58 27.93 -2.69
C ASP A 13 -8.20 27.61 -4.05
N ASN A 14 -8.14 28.55 -5.00
CA ASN A 14 -8.75 28.44 -6.32
C ASN A 14 -7.85 27.82 -7.40
N LEU A 15 -6.62 27.40 -7.08
CA LEU A 15 -5.76 26.71 -8.04
C LEU A 15 -6.36 25.36 -8.44
N PRO A 16 -6.60 25.14 -9.75
CA PRO A 16 -7.17 23.89 -10.24
C PRO A 16 -6.18 22.74 -10.06
N ALA A 17 -6.69 21.54 -9.81
CA ALA A 17 -5.90 20.32 -9.88
C ALA A 17 -5.65 19.96 -11.37
N PRO A 18 -4.43 19.53 -11.73
CA PRO A 18 -4.15 19.05 -13.08
C PRO A 18 -4.91 17.75 -13.36
N SER A 19 -5.29 17.54 -14.63
CA SER A 19 -6.00 16.33 -15.08
C SER A 19 -5.20 15.05 -14.87
N ALA A 20 -3.87 15.12 -14.90
CA ALA A 20 -2.96 14.01 -14.64
C ALA A 20 -1.61 14.51 -14.08
N GLY A 21 -0.95 13.69 -13.28
CA GLY A 21 0.38 14.00 -12.74
C GLY A 21 0.35 15.07 -11.65
N PHE A 22 1.21 16.07 -11.76
CA PHE A 22 1.29 17.21 -10.84
C PHE A 22 1.77 18.47 -11.57
N ASP A 23 1.26 19.61 -11.12
CA ASP A 23 1.73 20.94 -11.54
C ASP A 23 2.66 21.53 -10.48
N VAL A 24 3.55 22.43 -10.91
CA VAL A 24 4.46 23.16 -10.03
C VAL A 24 4.27 24.65 -10.25
N VAL A 25 4.02 25.36 -9.16
CA VAL A 25 3.92 26.83 -9.13
C VAL A 25 5.01 27.40 -8.21
N GLN A 26 5.40 28.65 -8.43
CA GLN A 26 6.47 29.32 -7.70
C GLN A 26 5.98 30.64 -7.12
N ASP A 27 6.34 30.92 -5.86
CA ASP A 27 6.05 32.20 -5.22
C ASP A 27 6.99 33.30 -5.76
N ILE A 28 6.43 34.47 -6.08
CA ILE A 28 7.20 35.63 -6.51
C ILE A 28 7.88 36.30 -5.30
N SER A 29 7.22 36.31 -4.11
CA SER A 29 7.78 36.91 -2.89
C SER A 29 9.00 36.16 -2.37
N GLU A 30 9.00 34.82 -2.45
CA GLU A 30 10.13 33.97 -2.10
C GLU A 30 10.42 33.02 -3.28
N PRO A 31 11.29 33.39 -4.20
CA PRO A 31 11.51 32.64 -5.46
C PRO A 31 12.01 31.20 -5.26
N ARG A 32 12.43 30.82 -4.07
CA ARG A 32 12.86 29.47 -3.71
C ARG A 32 11.71 28.62 -3.18
N LEU A 33 10.61 29.26 -2.76
CA LEU A 33 9.40 28.59 -2.32
C LEU A 33 8.59 28.16 -3.55
N ARG A 34 8.25 26.90 -3.59
CA ARG A 34 7.43 26.29 -4.64
C ARG A 34 6.35 25.43 -4.02
N MET A 35 5.31 25.23 -4.79
CA MET A 35 4.23 24.30 -4.44
C MET A 35 4.01 23.34 -5.59
N TYR A 36 3.81 22.07 -5.31
CA TYR A 36 3.25 21.14 -6.27
C TYR A 36 1.79 20.83 -5.92
N ILE A 37 1.00 20.65 -6.96
CA ILE A 37 -0.44 20.35 -6.90
C ILE A 37 -0.63 19.02 -7.60
N THR A 38 -1.12 18.02 -6.88
CA THR A 38 -1.41 16.71 -7.46
C THR A 38 -2.76 16.70 -8.18
N SER A 39 -3.00 15.72 -9.04
CA SER A 39 -4.30 15.49 -9.69
C SER A 39 -5.46 15.25 -8.71
N ARG A 40 -5.15 14.98 -7.42
CA ARG A 40 -6.14 14.87 -6.34
C ARG A 40 -6.36 16.20 -5.59
N GLY A 41 -5.80 17.29 -6.07
CA GLY A 41 -5.91 18.61 -5.44
C GLY A 41 -5.02 18.82 -4.21
N VAL A 42 -4.16 17.87 -3.83
CA VAL A 42 -3.25 18.05 -2.69
C VAL A 42 -2.16 19.02 -3.06
N LYS A 43 -2.06 20.12 -2.29
CA LYS A 43 -1.11 21.22 -2.45
C LYS A 43 -0.01 21.09 -1.41
N THR A 44 1.27 21.09 -1.81
CA THR A 44 2.38 20.89 -0.87
C THR A 44 3.52 21.85 -1.17
N PHE A 45 3.93 22.61 -0.16
CA PHE A 45 5.08 23.51 -0.23
C PHE A 45 6.39 22.76 -0.21
N PHE A 46 7.34 23.20 -1.03
CA PHE A 46 8.70 22.66 -1.04
C PHE A 46 9.73 23.71 -1.49
N VAL A 47 10.99 23.47 -1.12
CA VAL A 47 12.15 24.23 -1.60
C VAL A 47 12.94 23.35 -2.58
N ARG A 48 13.35 23.92 -3.72
CA ARG A 48 14.30 23.28 -4.64
C ARG A 48 15.71 23.76 -4.33
N LYS A 49 16.62 22.85 -3.99
CA LYS A 49 18.01 23.13 -3.74
C LYS A 49 18.92 22.18 -4.50
N ARG A 50 19.97 22.72 -5.13
CA ARG A 50 21.01 21.92 -5.74
C ARG A 50 22.01 21.45 -4.69
N VAL A 51 22.08 20.13 -4.46
CA VAL A 51 22.99 19.51 -3.49
C VAL A 51 23.88 18.54 -4.24
N ARG A 52 25.20 18.78 -4.23
CA ARG A 52 26.20 17.96 -4.93
C ARG A 52 25.88 17.74 -6.42
N GLY A 53 25.50 18.80 -7.12
CA GLY A 53 25.18 18.76 -8.54
C GLY A 53 23.79 18.20 -8.89
N LYS A 54 23.05 17.67 -7.93
CA LYS A 54 21.68 17.13 -8.11
C LYS A 54 20.64 18.05 -7.46
N ASP A 55 19.57 18.31 -8.18
CA ASP A 55 18.41 19.04 -7.65
C ASP A 55 17.62 18.17 -6.66
N LYS A 56 17.49 18.65 -5.43
CA LYS A 56 16.66 18.02 -4.40
C LYS A 56 15.44 18.88 -4.10
N ARG A 57 14.30 18.23 -3.90
CA ARG A 57 13.08 18.82 -3.36
C ARG A 57 13.04 18.55 -1.87
N ILE A 58 12.96 19.60 -1.07
CA ILE A 58 12.83 19.51 0.39
C ILE A 58 11.42 19.97 0.73
N LEU A 59 10.60 19.06 1.24
CA LEU A 59 9.21 19.35 1.58
C LEU A 59 9.13 20.20 2.84
N ILE A 60 8.24 21.19 2.84
CA ILE A 60 7.93 22.02 4.00
C ILE A 60 6.67 21.47 4.70
N GLY A 61 5.56 21.38 3.98
CA GLY A 61 4.31 20.89 4.51
C GLY A 61 3.18 21.03 3.50
N LYS A 62 2.01 20.49 3.86
CA LYS A 62 0.80 20.61 3.04
C LYS A 62 0.06 21.89 3.35
N TYR A 63 -0.47 22.53 2.33
CA TYR A 63 -1.44 23.59 2.46
C TYR A 63 -2.85 22.95 2.61
N PRO A 64 -3.74 23.44 3.51
CA PRO A 64 -3.57 24.61 4.41
C PRO A 64 -2.94 24.30 5.80
N ASP A 65 -2.50 23.08 6.09
CA ASP A 65 -1.91 22.70 7.39
C ASP A 65 -0.69 23.58 7.74
N VAL A 66 0.07 24.01 6.74
CA VAL A 66 1.12 25.01 6.81
C VAL A 66 0.64 26.23 6.06
N ASP A 67 0.64 27.40 6.69
CA ASP A 67 0.26 28.62 6.03
C ASP A 67 1.39 29.19 5.13
N ILE A 68 1.07 30.23 4.36
CA ILE A 68 1.99 30.82 3.38
C ILE A 68 3.18 31.51 4.06
N GLU A 69 2.92 32.22 5.16
CA GLU A 69 3.96 32.97 5.87
C GLU A 69 4.90 32.01 6.62
N ASP A 70 4.36 30.96 7.22
CA ASP A 70 5.15 29.90 7.84
C ASP A 70 6.02 29.19 6.78
N ALA A 71 5.46 28.93 5.60
CA ALA A 71 6.21 28.34 4.50
C ALA A 71 7.34 29.25 4.02
N ARG A 72 7.12 30.56 3.88
CA ARG A 72 8.15 31.54 3.53
C ARG A 72 9.23 31.63 4.60
N SER A 73 8.85 31.70 5.85
CA SER A 73 9.77 31.78 7.00
C SER A 73 10.65 30.54 7.15
N ALA A 74 10.15 29.38 6.75
CA ALA A 74 10.91 28.12 6.78
C ALA A 74 12.02 28.05 5.72
N VAL A 75 11.91 28.77 4.60
CA VAL A 75 12.86 28.70 3.48
C VAL A 75 14.31 28.98 3.89
N PRO A 76 14.63 30.09 4.58
CA PRO A 76 16.01 30.38 4.99
C PRO A 76 16.60 29.29 5.89
N HIS A 77 15.84 28.83 6.88
CA HIS A 77 16.24 27.78 7.82
C HIS A 77 16.52 26.45 7.12
N ILE A 78 15.67 26.08 6.17
CA ILE A 78 15.85 24.86 5.36
C ILE A 78 17.10 24.96 4.49
N LEU A 79 17.34 26.13 3.89
CA LEU A 79 18.51 26.36 3.04
C LEU A 79 19.80 26.37 3.85
N GLU A 80 19.80 26.94 5.03
CA GLU A 80 20.94 26.93 5.96
C GLU A 80 21.25 25.50 6.44
N ASN A 81 20.25 24.81 6.95
CA ASN A 81 20.38 23.45 7.48
C ASN A 81 20.73 22.43 6.40
N ALA A 82 20.24 22.59 5.18
CA ALA A 82 20.61 21.72 4.06
C ALA A 82 22.05 21.93 3.57
N SER A 83 22.72 23.02 4.00
CA SER A 83 24.13 23.29 3.71
C SER A 83 25.07 22.77 4.78
N LYS A 84 24.58 22.67 6.00
CA LYS A 84 25.33 22.11 7.13
C LYS A 84 25.31 20.59 6.98
N LYS A 85 26.46 19.94 6.73
CA LYS A 85 26.59 18.51 7.05
C LYS A 85 26.23 18.39 8.52
N PRO A 86 25.25 17.57 8.92
CA PRO A 86 25.13 17.25 10.34
C PRO A 86 26.51 16.74 10.78
N PRO A 87 27.04 17.22 11.94
CA PRO A 87 28.32 16.69 12.44
C PRO A 87 28.11 15.20 12.61
N VAL A 88 28.87 14.38 11.86
CA VAL A 88 28.82 12.92 11.93
C VAL A 88 29.45 12.54 13.28
N ARG A 89 28.76 12.78 14.38
CA ARG A 89 29.03 12.15 15.66
C ARG A 89 28.67 10.69 15.48
N ARG A 90 29.67 9.88 15.18
CA ARG A 90 29.57 8.42 15.16
C ARG A 90 29.18 7.94 16.56
N LYS A 91 27.88 7.91 16.84
CA LYS A 91 27.39 7.24 18.04
C LYS A 91 27.73 5.76 17.90
N LYS A 92 28.54 5.25 18.82
CA LYS A 92 28.87 3.82 18.90
C LYS A 92 27.64 3.08 19.47
N ILE A 93 26.61 2.87 18.66
CA ILE A 93 25.42 2.09 19.06
C ILE A 93 25.39 0.80 18.28
N SER A 94 24.81 -0.25 18.88
CA SER A 94 24.62 -1.52 18.21
C SER A 94 23.54 -1.40 17.14
N PHE A 95 23.57 -2.33 16.18
CA PHE A 95 22.53 -2.41 15.15
C PHE A 95 21.14 -2.61 15.78
N LYS A 96 21.05 -3.43 16.84
CA LYS A 96 19.81 -3.66 17.58
C LYS A 96 19.24 -2.35 18.14
N GLN A 97 20.07 -1.55 18.83
CA GLN A 97 19.65 -0.27 19.39
C GLN A 97 19.18 0.70 18.32
N PHE A 98 19.89 0.76 17.16
CA PHE A 98 19.45 1.61 16.06
C PHE A 98 18.15 1.12 15.42
N LEU A 99 17.98 -0.18 15.28
CA LEU A 99 16.79 -0.80 14.73
C LEU A 99 15.55 -0.49 15.59
N ASP A 100 15.68 -0.52 16.90
CA ASP A 100 14.60 -0.14 17.82
C ASP A 100 14.20 1.35 17.66
N LEU A 101 15.19 2.23 17.48
CA LEU A 101 14.94 3.65 17.15
C LEU A 101 14.23 3.80 15.80
N TYR A 102 14.64 3.04 14.78
CA TYR A 102 14.00 3.06 13.47
C TYR A 102 12.54 2.59 13.55
N LEU A 103 12.29 1.49 14.25
CA LEU A 103 10.94 0.96 14.41
C LEU A 103 10.01 1.95 15.15
N ALA A 104 10.52 2.59 16.19
CA ALA A 104 9.75 3.59 16.95
C ALA A 104 9.39 4.84 16.13
N ASN A 105 10.29 5.31 15.24
CA ASN A 105 10.14 6.59 14.56
C ASN A 105 9.61 6.51 13.13
N LYS A 106 9.87 5.41 12.41
CA LYS A 106 9.56 5.30 10.96
C LYS A 106 8.46 4.30 10.63
N VAL A 107 8.18 3.36 11.51
CA VAL A 107 7.22 2.29 11.24
C VAL A 107 5.88 2.61 11.90
N ARG A 108 4.97 3.26 11.17
CA ARG A 108 3.56 3.41 11.58
C ARG A 108 2.78 2.21 11.06
N ARG A 109 2.51 1.23 11.92
CA ARG A 109 1.73 0.03 11.61
C ARG A 109 0.79 -0.28 12.78
N GLY A 110 -0.33 -0.96 12.48
CA GLY A 110 -1.15 -1.54 13.54
C GLY A 110 -0.34 -2.57 14.35
N GLU A 111 -0.69 -2.75 15.61
CA GLU A 111 0.04 -3.57 16.60
C GLU A 111 0.40 -4.96 16.08
N ASP A 112 -0.55 -5.68 15.49
CA ASP A 112 -0.33 -7.03 14.93
C ASP A 112 0.72 -7.07 13.83
N SER A 113 0.73 -6.07 12.94
CA SER A 113 1.70 -5.98 11.86
C SER A 113 3.08 -5.62 12.37
N HIS A 114 3.15 -4.80 13.41
CA HIS A 114 4.39 -4.44 14.11
C HIS A 114 5.00 -5.65 14.80
N MET A 115 4.22 -6.40 15.55
CA MET A 115 4.67 -7.60 16.24
C MET A 115 5.17 -8.69 15.28
N LYS A 116 4.47 -8.88 14.15
CA LYS A 116 4.91 -9.82 13.09
C LYS A 116 6.25 -9.40 12.49
N LEU A 117 6.45 -8.10 12.27
CA LEU A 117 7.72 -7.57 11.77
C LEU A 117 8.85 -7.78 12.78
N VAL A 118 8.64 -7.44 14.06
CA VAL A 118 9.63 -7.62 15.15
C VAL A 118 10.03 -9.09 15.28
N ARG A 119 9.06 -10.02 15.24
CA ARG A 119 9.37 -11.48 15.27
C ARG A 119 10.22 -11.92 14.08
N ALA A 120 9.91 -11.40 12.87
CA ALA A 120 10.69 -11.71 11.68
C ALA A 120 12.13 -11.16 11.78
N ILE A 121 12.29 -9.94 12.27
CA ILE A 121 13.58 -9.30 12.50
C ILE A 121 14.41 -10.12 13.50
N ASN A 122 13.85 -10.45 14.67
CA ASN A 122 14.56 -11.22 15.70
C ASN A 122 14.99 -12.61 15.19
N ARG A 123 14.18 -13.24 14.36
CA ARG A 123 14.49 -14.55 13.77
C ARG A 123 15.57 -14.50 12.72
N HIS A 124 15.61 -13.46 11.90
CA HIS A 124 16.40 -13.45 10.68
C HIS A 124 17.57 -12.48 10.67
N LEU A 125 17.56 -11.45 11.51
CA LEU A 125 18.61 -10.42 11.55
C LEU A 125 19.43 -10.44 12.85
N GLY A 126 19.24 -11.44 13.70
CA GLY A 126 19.96 -11.58 14.96
C GLY A 126 21.48 -11.61 14.82
N CYS A 127 22.00 -12.11 13.69
CA CYS A 127 23.43 -12.13 13.37
C CYS A 127 24.09 -10.75 13.32
N LEU A 128 23.29 -9.67 13.16
CA LEU A 128 23.77 -8.29 13.09
C LEU A 128 23.60 -7.52 14.40
N PHE A 129 22.85 -8.02 15.38
CA PHE A 129 22.40 -7.26 16.54
C PHE A 129 23.51 -6.67 17.39
N ASP A 130 24.56 -7.44 17.64
CA ASP A 130 25.66 -7.05 18.52
C ASP A 130 26.73 -6.21 17.79
N LYS A 131 26.70 -6.20 16.46
CA LYS A 131 27.62 -5.38 15.68
C LYS A 131 27.25 -3.90 15.79
N LYS A 132 28.26 -3.03 15.89
CA LYS A 132 28.01 -1.58 15.78
C LYS A 132 27.52 -1.25 14.38
N ILE A 133 26.47 -0.45 14.27
CA ILE A 133 25.87 -0.12 12.99
C ILE A 133 26.87 0.48 11.98
N SER A 134 27.88 1.21 12.48
CA SER A 134 28.92 1.82 11.66
C SER A 134 29.98 0.84 11.15
N GLU A 135 30.03 -0.38 11.69
CA GLU A 135 31.02 -1.43 11.35
C GLU A 135 30.44 -2.51 10.42
N ILE A 136 29.10 -2.52 10.22
CA ILE A 136 28.44 -3.48 9.33
C ILE A 136 28.80 -3.16 7.88
N LYS A 137 29.34 -4.15 7.18
CA LYS A 137 29.73 -4.10 5.77
C LYS A 137 28.73 -4.85 4.89
N SER A 138 28.88 -4.69 3.58
CA SER A 138 28.04 -5.40 2.59
C SER A 138 28.11 -6.92 2.74
N ASP A 139 29.30 -7.46 3.07
CA ASP A 139 29.49 -8.88 3.25
C ASP A 139 28.71 -9.42 4.46
N ASP A 140 28.63 -8.65 5.55
CA ASP A 140 27.85 -9.02 6.73
C ASP A 140 26.36 -9.11 6.40
N VAL A 141 25.87 -8.14 5.63
CA VAL A 141 24.48 -8.11 5.17
C VAL A 141 24.20 -9.27 4.23
N CYS A 142 25.11 -9.52 3.28
CA CYS A 142 24.99 -10.59 2.31
C CYS A 142 24.93 -11.95 3.02
N ALA A 143 25.86 -12.24 3.91
CA ALA A 143 25.89 -13.47 4.69
C ALA A 143 24.63 -13.65 5.55
N CYS A 144 24.16 -12.57 6.19
CA CYS A 144 22.94 -12.60 6.99
C CYS A 144 21.71 -12.95 6.14
N VAL A 145 21.57 -12.31 4.97
CA VAL A 145 20.41 -12.49 4.08
C VAL A 145 20.44 -13.85 3.37
N GLN A 146 21.60 -14.33 2.96
CA GLN A 146 21.77 -15.66 2.32
C GLN A 146 21.40 -16.83 3.26
N ASN A 147 21.61 -16.68 4.56
CA ASN A 147 21.22 -17.68 5.56
C ASN A 147 19.70 -17.75 5.79
N ILE A 148 18.91 -16.84 5.21
CA ILE A 148 17.46 -16.85 5.37
C ILE A 148 16.83 -17.89 4.45
N ARG A 149 16.21 -18.93 5.04
CA ARG A 149 15.42 -19.89 4.27
C ARG A 149 14.15 -19.23 3.71
N GLY A 150 14.05 -19.18 2.40
CA GLY A 150 12.88 -18.63 1.70
C GLY A 150 13.14 -17.28 1.05
N VAL A 151 13.16 -17.29 -0.29
CA VAL A 151 13.47 -16.14 -1.16
C VAL A 151 12.62 -14.90 -0.85
N ALA A 152 11.32 -15.08 -0.59
CA ALA A 152 10.42 -13.97 -0.29
C ALA A 152 10.72 -13.28 1.06
N ILE A 153 11.14 -14.06 2.07
CA ILE A 153 11.53 -13.52 3.39
C ILE A 153 12.87 -12.82 3.27
N ALA A 154 13.84 -13.45 2.59
CA ALA A 154 15.16 -12.87 2.35
C ALA A 154 15.05 -11.51 1.62
N ALA A 155 14.28 -11.44 0.53
CA ALA A 155 14.03 -10.20 -0.18
C ALA A 155 13.41 -9.11 0.72
N ARG A 156 12.42 -9.49 1.53
CA ARG A 156 11.77 -8.55 2.47
C ARG A 156 12.75 -8.05 3.54
N MET A 157 13.64 -8.89 4.04
CA MET A 157 14.66 -8.49 5.02
C MET A 157 15.72 -7.61 4.37
N GLN A 158 16.11 -7.88 3.12
CA GLN A 158 17.01 -7.00 2.36
C GLN A 158 16.40 -5.61 2.15
N GLU A 159 15.12 -5.51 1.76
CA GLU A 159 14.41 -4.24 1.62
C GLU A 159 14.31 -3.46 2.95
N LEU A 160 14.06 -4.18 4.05
CA LEU A 160 14.06 -3.58 5.38
C LEU A 160 15.43 -3.03 5.74
N LEU A 161 16.51 -3.81 5.56
CA LEU A 161 17.88 -3.38 5.81
C LEU A 161 18.25 -2.18 4.96
N GLN A 162 17.86 -2.15 3.68
CA GLN A 162 18.02 -0.98 2.81
C GLN A 162 17.39 0.27 3.42
N SER A 163 16.17 0.15 3.94
CA SER A 163 15.44 1.27 4.55
C SER A 163 16.06 1.70 5.87
N VAL A 164 16.47 0.75 6.71
CA VAL A 164 17.15 1.01 8.00
C VAL A 164 18.48 1.75 7.78
N PHE A 165 19.30 1.28 6.84
CA PHE A 165 20.60 1.93 6.56
C PHE A 165 20.48 3.25 5.81
N ASN A 166 19.43 3.46 5.01
CA ASN A 166 19.13 4.79 4.48
C ASN A 166 18.80 5.78 5.60
N TYR A 167 17.98 5.35 6.56
CA TYR A 167 17.69 6.17 7.73
C TYR A 167 18.93 6.40 8.61
N ALA A 168 19.79 5.39 8.77
CA ALA A 168 21.05 5.54 9.49
C ALA A 168 22.01 6.53 8.79
N LEU A 169 21.99 6.58 7.45
CA LEU A 169 22.76 7.54 6.66
C LEU A 169 22.20 8.96 6.82
N GLU A 170 20.87 9.13 6.80
CA GLU A 170 20.20 10.41 7.04
C GLU A 170 20.54 10.96 8.43
N MET A 171 20.52 10.09 9.45
CA MET A 171 20.81 10.44 10.84
C MET A 171 22.31 10.54 11.17
N GLY A 172 23.20 10.27 10.20
CA GLY A 172 24.65 10.38 10.35
C GLY A 172 25.33 9.28 11.17
N TYR A 173 24.67 8.13 11.36
CA TYR A 173 25.26 6.97 12.06
C TYR A 173 26.22 6.17 11.18
N VAL A 174 26.01 6.18 9.86
CA VAL A 174 26.86 5.52 8.88
C VAL A 174 27.26 6.50 7.77
N LYS A 175 28.38 6.23 7.09
CA LYS A 175 28.87 7.05 5.98
C LYS A 175 28.24 6.66 4.64
N SER A 176 27.89 5.41 4.48
CA SER A 176 27.29 4.83 3.27
C SER A 176 26.34 3.71 3.67
N ASN A 177 25.40 3.38 2.79
CA ASN A 177 24.50 2.27 3.00
C ASN A 177 25.16 0.97 2.48
N PRO A 178 25.45 -0.01 3.34
CA PRO A 178 26.09 -1.28 2.93
C PRO A 178 25.21 -2.15 2.04
N VAL A 179 23.92 -1.87 1.97
CA VAL A 179 22.95 -2.63 1.14
C VAL A 179 22.83 -2.06 -0.27
N ALA A 180 23.25 -0.80 -0.50
CA ALA A 180 22.98 -0.08 -1.74
C ALA A 180 23.62 -0.73 -2.99
N GLY A 181 24.72 -1.46 -2.83
CA GLY A 181 25.43 -2.14 -3.91
C GLY A 181 25.04 -3.61 -4.08
N LEU A 182 24.18 -4.15 -3.22
CA LEU A 182 23.77 -5.55 -3.30
C LEU A 182 22.72 -5.74 -4.38
N GLU A 183 22.84 -6.85 -5.11
CA GLU A 183 21.81 -7.23 -6.08
C GLU A 183 20.48 -7.53 -5.35
N LYS A 184 19.40 -6.98 -5.90
CA LYS A 184 18.06 -7.23 -5.34
C LYS A 184 17.68 -8.69 -5.55
N ILE A 185 17.26 -9.34 -4.49
CA ILE A 185 16.75 -10.71 -4.55
C ILE A 185 15.46 -10.71 -5.36
N LYS A 186 15.53 -11.28 -6.56
CA LYS A 186 14.37 -11.39 -7.45
C LYS A 186 13.40 -12.42 -6.87
N GLN A 187 12.22 -11.98 -6.53
CA GLN A 187 11.12 -12.89 -6.22
C GLN A 187 10.52 -13.35 -7.53
N ASN A 188 10.59 -14.64 -7.82
CA ASN A 188 9.79 -15.22 -8.88
C ASN A 188 8.32 -15.08 -8.47
N ARG A 189 7.67 -14.00 -8.89
CA ARG A 189 6.22 -13.86 -8.78
C ARG A 189 5.64 -15.00 -9.62
N ARG A 190 5.14 -16.02 -8.94
CA ARG A 190 4.40 -17.08 -9.64
C ARG A 190 3.23 -16.40 -10.34
N VAL A 191 3.36 -16.24 -11.66
CA VAL A 191 2.24 -15.81 -12.49
C VAL A 191 1.25 -16.98 -12.45
N ARG A 192 0.10 -16.75 -11.87
CA ARG A 192 -1.02 -17.69 -11.89
C ARG A 192 -2.05 -17.12 -12.83
N PRO A 193 -2.01 -17.48 -14.10
CA PRO A 193 -2.95 -16.96 -15.08
C PRO A 193 -4.32 -17.56 -14.77
N LEU A 194 -5.22 -16.75 -14.21
CA LEU A 194 -6.63 -17.05 -14.22
C LEU A 194 -7.16 -16.59 -15.60
N ASN A 195 -7.93 -17.45 -16.25
CA ASN A 195 -8.66 -17.14 -17.47
C ASN A 195 -10.18 -17.30 -17.23
N LYS A 196 -10.97 -16.95 -18.22
CA LYS A 196 -12.44 -17.03 -18.16
C LYS A 196 -12.91 -18.43 -17.77
N ALA A 197 -12.44 -19.47 -18.48
CA ALA A 197 -12.80 -20.86 -18.18
C ALA A 197 -12.38 -21.30 -16.77
N GLY A 198 -11.20 -20.85 -16.31
CA GLY A 198 -10.74 -21.09 -14.94
C GLY A 198 -11.65 -20.40 -13.88
N LEU A 199 -12.11 -19.17 -14.14
CA LEU A 199 -13.04 -18.49 -13.26
C LEU A 199 -14.40 -19.20 -13.21
N GLN A 200 -14.89 -19.68 -14.33
CA GLN A 200 -16.15 -20.46 -14.38
C GLN A 200 -16.06 -21.76 -13.56
N ARG A 201 -14.95 -22.52 -13.71
CA ARG A 201 -14.73 -23.71 -12.88
C ARG A 201 -14.62 -23.35 -11.40
N LEU A 202 -14.01 -22.20 -11.08
CA LEU A 202 -13.92 -21.70 -9.71
C LEU A 202 -15.30 -21.41 -9.14
N ILE A 203 -16.17 -20.70 -9.88
CA ILE A 203 -17.56 -20.42 -9.46
C ILE A 203 -18.33 -21.72 -9.26
N SER A 204 -18.22 -22.69 -10.17
CA SER A 204 -18.85 -23.98 -10.03
C SER A 204 -18.38 -24.71 -8.77
N ALA A 205 -17.09 -24.68 -8.47
CA ALA A 205 -16.54 -25.30 -7.26
C ALA A 205 -16.96 -24.54 -5.97
N ILE A 206 -17.09 -23.21 -6.00
CA ILE A 206 -17.61 -22.42 -4.88
C ILE A 206 -19.06 -22.79 -4.59
N ASN A 207 -19.88 -22.97 -5.62
CA ASN A 207 -21.29 -23.34 -5.47
C ASN A 207 -21.50 -24.72 -4.82
N GLN A 208 -20.47 -25.58 -4.82
CA GLN A 208 -20.49 -26.88 -4.14
C GLN A 208 -20.05 -26.80 -2.65
N VAL A 209 -19.77 -25.60 -2.14
CA VAL A 209 -19.44 -25.42 -0.72
C VAL A 209 -20.71 -25.46 0.11
N ASP A 210 -20.79 -26.41 1.04
CA ASP A 210 -21.98 -26.59 1.90
C ASP A 210 -22.18 -25.40 2.86
N ASP A 211 -21.11 -24.88 3.43
CA ASP A 211 -21.12 -23.74 4.34
C ASP A 211 -21.56 -22.48 3.58
N THR A 212 -22.76 -21.99 3.90
CA THR A 212 -23.38 -20.83 3.23
C THR A 212 -22.56 -19.55 3.42
N ILE A 213 -21.97 -19.35 4.61
CA ILE A 213 -21.13 -18.16 4.90
C ILE A 213 -19.87 -18.19 4.05
N LEU A 214 -19.18 -19.33 4.00
CA LEU A 214 -17.98 -19.49 3.18
C LEU A 214 -18.29 -19.39 1.69
N ARG A 215 -19.36 -20.03 1.23
CA ARG A 215 -19.81 -19.94 -0.17
C ARG A 215 -20.07 -18.50 -0.57
N GLY A 216 -20.84 -17.77 0.21
CA GLY A 216 -21.17 -16.38 -0.07
C GLY A 216 -19.95 -15.46 0.00
N ALA A 217 -19.07 -15.62 0.99
CA ALA A 217 -17.85 -14.88 1.11
C ALA A 217 -16.91 -15.09 -0.11
N PHE A 218 -16.87 -16.30 -0.65
CA PHE A 218 -16.07 -16.62 -1.84
C PHE A 218 -16.71 -16.09 -3.13
N LEU A 219 -18.02 -16.15 -3.28
CA LEU A 219 -18.73 -15.52 -4.41
C LEU A 219 -18.56 -14.00 -4.36
N MET A 220 -18.62 -13.41 -3.18
CA MET A 220 -18.44 -11.98 -3.00
C MET A 220 -17.03 -11.52 -3.36
N GLN A 221 -15.98 -12.39 -3.31
CA GLN A 221 -14.66 -12.09 -3.85
C GLN A 221 -14.68 -11.83 -5.37
N ILE A 222 -15.66 -12.39 -6.07
CA ILE A 222 -15.85 -12.22 -7.51
C ILE A 222 -16.77 -11.04 -7.78
N TYR A 223 -17.89 -10.94 -7.07
CA TYR A 223 -18.96 -9.98 -7.36
C TYR A 223 -18.73 -8.59 -6.74
N GLY A 224 -17.96 -8.50 -5.65
CA GLY A 224 -17.80 -7.28 -4.86
C GLY A 224 -16.65 -6.37 -5.29
N PHE A 225 -15.80 -6.77 -6.23
CA PHE A 225 -14.67 -5.97 -6.76
C PHE A 225 -13.83 -5.26 -5.68
N ALA A 226 -13.67 -5.88 -4.53
CA ALA A 226 -12.93 -5.35 -3.40
C ALA A 226 -11.87 -6.34 -2.87
N PRO A 227 -10.82 -5.85 -2.18
CA PRO A 227 -9.88 -6.73 -1.51
C PRO A 227 -10.58 -7.63 -0.48
N ARG A 228 -10.11 -8.88 -0.34
CA ARG A 228 -10.70 -9.87 0.58
C ARG A 228 -10.88 -9.38 2.01
N SER A 229 -9.93 -8.57 2.52
CA SER A 229 -10.02 -8.01 3.87
C SER A 229 -11.21 -7.08 4.05
N LYS A 230 -11.62 -6.38 3.00
CA LYS A 230 -12.81 -5.54 3.01
C LYS A 230 -14.08 -6.37 2.91
N ILE A 231 -14.08 -7.37 2.00
CA ILE A 231 -15.24 -8.26 1.84
C ILE A 231 -15.52 -9.05 3.12
N PHE A 232 -14.50 -9.63 3.74
CA PHE A 232 -14.72 -10.41 4.97
C PHE A 232 -15.14 -9.56 6.17
N ALA A 233 -14.75 -8.29 6.19
CA ALA A 233 -15.15 -7.33 7.21
C ALA A 233 -16.35 -6.46 6.76
N MET A 234 -17.20 -6.96 5.85
CA MET A 234 -18.40 -6.28 5.41
C MET A 234 -19.45 -6.33 6.54
N ALA A 235 -19.96 -5.16 6.93
CA ALA A 235 -21.01 -5.03 7.90
C ALA A 235 -22.35 -4.69 7.20
N TRP A 236 -23.45 -5.11 7.77
CA TRP A 236 -24.78 -4.81 7.22
C TRP A 236 -25.06 -3.31 7.21
N GLU A 237 -24.57 -2.57 8.18
CA GLU A 237 -24.70 -1.10 8.28
C GLU A 237 -23.98 -0.33 7.17
N ASP A 238 -23.00 -0.95 6.51
CA ASP A 238 -22.26 -0.38 5.39
C ASP A 238 -23.01 -0.48 4.04
N LEU A 239 -24.13 -1.21 3.99
CA LEU A 239 -24.88 -1.53 2.79
C LEU A 239 -26.11 -0.63 2.65
N ASP A 240 -26.27 -0.02 1.48
CA ASP A 240 -27.45 0.72 1.09
C ASP A 240 -28.07 0.06 -0.16
N PHE A 241 -29.09 -0.77 0.09
CA PHE A 241 -29.80 -1.50 -0.97
C PHE A 241 -30.73 -0.60 -1.78
N ASN A 242 -31.09 0.60 -1.30
CA ASN A 242 -31.94 1.52 -2.05
C ASN A 242 -31.15 2.21 -3.18
N HIS A 243 -29.84 2.41 -2.96
CA HIS A 243 -28.94 3.02 -3.93
C HIS A 243 -27.92 2.02 -4.49
N ASP A 244 -28.04 0.73 -4.18
CA ASP A 244 -27.13 -0.34 -4.61
C ASP A 244 -25.66 -0.07 -4.27
N MET A 245 -25.41 0.40 -3.06
CA MET A 245 -24.09 0.84 -2.61
C MET A 245 -23.57 0.05 -1.42
N TRP A 246 -22.27 -0.14 -1.39
CA TRP A 246 -21.50 -0.57 -0.22
C TRP A 246 -20.53 0.55 0.15
N ASN A 247 -20.81 1.30 1.20
CA ASN A 247 -20.17 2.57 1.51
C ASN A 247 -20.21 3.51 0.27
N SER A 248 -19.05 3.84 -0.29
CA SER A 248 -18.95 4.69 -1.49
C SER A 248 -18.82 3.92 -2.82
N ARG A 249 -18.96 2.57 -2.80
CA ARG A 249 -18.77 1.71 -3.98
C ARG A 249 -20.10 1.17 -4.50
N PRO A 250 -20.34 1.17 -5.81
CA PRO A 250 -21.49 0.50 -6.35
C PRO A 250 -21.36 -1.03 -6.20
N LEU A 251 -22.47 -1.68 -5.85
CA LEU A 251 -22.61 -3.12 -5.85
C LEU A 251 -23.01 -3.60 -7.25
N SER A 252 -22.49 -4.75 -7.67
CA SER A 252 -22.99 -5.43 -8.85
C SER A 252 -24.36 -6.06 -8.59
N ASP A 253 -25.15 -6.27 -9.65
CA ASP A 253 -26.44 -6.94 -9.53
C ASP A 253 -26.30 -8.33 -8.92
N ARG A 254 -25.26 -9.08 -9.28
CA ARG A 254 -24.95 -10.39 -8.69
C ARG A 254 -24.59 -10.33 -7.22
N ALA A 255 -23.92 -9.23 -6.78
CA ALA A 255 -23.63 -9.02 -5.37
C ALA A 255 -24.90 -8.70 -4.58
N ILE A 256 -25.80 -7.90 -5.13
CA ILE A 256 -27.08 -7.54 -4.50
C ILE A 256 -27.93 -8.80 -4.31
N VAL A 257 -28.15 -9.58 -5.36
CA VAL A 257 -28.92 -10.83 -5.28
C VAL A 257 -28.30 -11.78 -4.25
N LEU A 258 -26.96 -11.94 -4.25
CA LEU A 258 -26.29 -12.77 -3.25
C LEU A 258 -26.53 -12.28 -1.83
N LEU A 259 -26.46 -10.98 -1.57
CA LEU A 259 -26.58 -10.39 -0.23
C LEU A 259 -28.03 -10.41 0.28
N GLN A 260 -29.03 -10.29 -0.61
CA GLN A 260 -30.44 -10.36 -0.24
C GLN A 260 -30.86 -11.75 0.28
N ASP A 261 -30.18 -12.80 -0.20
CA ASP A 261 -30.43 -14.19 0.23
C ASP A 261 -29.73 -14.55 1.56
N PHE A 262 -28.91 -13.62 2.11
CA PHE A 262 -28.18 -13.88 3.35
C PHE A 262 -28.99 -13.50 4.58
N PRO A 263 -28.94 -14.31 5.66
CA PRO A 263 -29.55 -13.95 6.92
C PRO A 263 -28.90 -12.69 7.51
N GLN A 264 -29.75 -11.71 7.86
CA GLN A 264 -29.29 -10.45 8.44
C GLN A 264 -29.19 -10.53 9.98
N ASP A 265 -28.71 -11.66 10.48
CA ASP A 265 -28.61 -11.95 11.90
C ASP A 265 -27.27 -11.47 12.47
N GLY A 266 -27.17 -10.22 12.88
CA GLY A 266 -25.98 -9.67 13.50
C GLY A 266 -25.30 -8.56 12.72
N HIS A 267 -24.10 -8.16 13.18
CA HIS A 267 -23.38 -7.01 12.62
C HIS A 267 -22.68 -7.33 11.27
N TRP A 268 -22.06 -8.52 11.18
CA TRP A 268 -21.26 -8.89 10.02
C TRP A 268 -22.06 -9.69 8.98
N VAL A 269 -21.88 -9.37 7.70
CA VAL A 269 -22.42 -10.16 6.58
C VAL A 269 -21.81 -11.57 6.57
N PHE A 270 -20.51 -11.66 6.85
CA PHE A 270 -19.79 -12.92 6.93
C PHE A 270 -19.24 -13.12 8.34
N PRO A 271 -20.05 -13.62 9.27
CA PRO A 271 -19.63 -13.83 10.64
C PRO A 271 -18.56 -14.93 10.73
N GLY A 272 -17.62 -14.73 11.62
CA GLY A 272 -16.59 -15.66 11.99
C GLY A 272 -16.73 -16.15 13.42
N ARG A 273 -15.67 -16.68 13.99
CA ARG A 273 -15.67 -17.17 15.37
C ARG A 273 -15.64 -16.01 16.38
N GLY A 274 -16.33 -16.19 17.51
CA GLY A 274 -16.29 -15.25 18.63
C GLY A 274 -16.92 -13.88 18.36
N GLY A 275 -17.94 -13.80 17.49
CA GLY A 275 -18.61 -12.53 17.16
C GLY A 275 -17.80 -11.59 16.24
N MET A 276 -16.66 -12.04 15.77
CA MET A 276 -15.83 -11.29 14.81
C MET A 276 -16.25 -11.62 13.38
N HIS A 277 -15.81 -10.84 12.42
CA HIS A 277 -15.96 -11.17 11.01
C HIS A 277 -15.11 -12.38 10.60
N LEU A 278 -15.35 -12.95 9.43
CA LEU A 278 -14.55 -14.01 8.84
C LEU A 278 -13.10 -13.51 8.61
N ILE A 279 -12.10 -14.21 9.18
CA ILE A 279 -10.71 -13.71 9.14
C ILE A 279 -9.93 -14.30 7.97
N ASP A 280 -9.76 -15.60 7.88
CA ASP A 280 -8.89 -16.19 6.84
C ASP A 280 -9.26 -17.67 6.57
N PRO A 281 -10.20 -17.95 5.69
CA PRO A 281 -10.66 -19.30 5.38
C PRO A 281 -9.72 -20.05 4.42
N ARG A 282 -8.41 -19.99 4.61
CA ARG A 282 -7.40 -20.57 3.69
C ARG A 282 -7.59 -22.05 3.42
N THR A 283 -7.98 -22.81 4.44
CA THR A 283 -8.17 -24.25 4.28
C THR A 283 -9.35 -24.56 3.37
N ALA A 284 -10.49 -23.89 3.57
CA ALA A 284 -11.66 -24.02 2.71
C ALA A 284 -11.34 -23.53 1.28
N TRP A 285 -10.68 -22.38 1.14
CA TRP A 285 -10.25 -21.88 -0.17
C TRP A 285 -9.36 -22.87 -0.94
N ARG A 286 -8.40 -23.51 -0.24
CA ARG A 286 -7.52 -24.52 -0.88
C ARG A 286 -8.33 -25.71 -1.42
N ARG A 287 -9.38 -26.14 -0.73
CA ARG A 287 -10.26 -27.21 -1.21
C ARG A 287 -11.00 -26.79 -2.48
N VAL A 288 -11.56 -25.58 -2.47
CA VAL A 288 -12.27 -25.00 -3.63
C VAL A 288 -11.38 -24.89 -4.86
N VAL A 289 -10.19 -24.33 -4.75
CA VAL A 289 -9.29 -24.16 -5.90
C VAL A 289 -8.72 -25.49 -6.39
N ALA A 290 -8.59 -26.50 -5.52
CA ALA A 290 -8.21 -27.85 -5.90
C ALA A 290 -9.34 -28.50 -6.70
N ALA A 291 -10.60 -28.39 -6.25
CA ALA A 291 -11.78 -28.90 -6.97
C ALA A 291 -11.97 -28.20 -8.33
N ALA A 292 -11.65 -26.91 -8.43
CA ALA A 292 -11.67 -26.15 -9.69
C ALA A 292 -10.53 -26.52 -10.65
N GLY A 293 -9.58 -27.37 -10.25
CA GLY A 293 -8.38 -27.68 -11.05
C GLY A 293 -7.41 -26.51 -11.21
N ILE A 294 -7.39 -25.57 -10.25
CA ILE A 294 -6.51 -24.39 -10.28
C ILE A 294 -5.74 -24.31 -8.95
N PRO A 295 -4.91 -25.31 -8.61
CA PRO A 295 -4.23 -25.36 -7.33
C PRO A 295 -3.33 -24.15 -7.13
N ASN A 296 -3.25 -23.69 -5.89
CA ASN A 296 -2.45 -22.51 -5.48
C ASN A 296 -2.98 -21.13 -5.95
N LEU A 297 -4.14 -21.02 -6.58
CA LEU A 297 -4.77 -19.74 -6.83
C LEU A 297 -5.13 -19.06 -5.48
N THR A 298 -4.78 -17.80 -5.34
CA THR A 298 -5.18 -17.01 -4.16
C THR A 298 -6.40 -16.15 -4.43
N MET A 299 -7.15 -15.77 -3.39
CA MET A 299 -8.26 -14.83 -3.53
C MET A 299 -7.79 -13.47 -4.10
N ASP A 300 -6.57 -13.04 -3.73
CA ASP A 300 -5.97 -11.82 -4.27
C ASP A 300 -5.66 -11.93 -5.78
N ASP A 301 -5.39 -13.14 -6.29
CA ASP A 301 -5.19 -13.35 -7.74
C ASP A 301 -6.51 -13.23 -8.49
N VAL A 302 -7.63 -13.67 -7.91
CA VAL A 302 -8.98 -13.47 -8.48
C VAL A 302 -9.31 -11.98 -8.54
N HIS A 303 -9.13 -11.26 -7.44
CA HIS A 303 -9.35 -9.82 -7.40
C HIS A 303 -8.51 -9.09 -8.46
N LYS A 304 -7.21 -9.39 -8.56
CA LYS A 304 -6.34 -8.80 -9.59
C LYS A 304 -6.75 -9.12 -11.01
N PHE A 305 -7.26 -10.34 -11.25
CA PHE A 305 -7.75 -10.74 -12.55
C PHE A 305 -8.94 -9.89 -12.99
N LEU A 306 -9.90 -9.66 -12.11
CA LEU A 306 -11.09 -8.84 -12.35
C LEU A 306 -10.72 -7.35 -12.50
N MET A 307 -9.90 -6.82 -11.58
CA MET A 307 -9.49 -5.41 -11.59
C MET A 307 -8.70 -5.00 -12.83
N ARG A 308 -7.97 -5.93 -13.45
CA ARG A 308 -7.24 -5.66 -14.70
C ARG A 308 -8.15 -5.56 -15.93
N ARG A 309 -9.36 -6.08 -15.86
CA ARG A 309 -10.34 -6.09 -16.93
C ARG A 309 -11.42 -5.04 -16.78
N LEU A 310 -11.57 -4.51 -15.57
CA LEU A 310 -12.56 -3.49 -15.28
C LEU A 310 -12.20 -2.19 -16.00
N VAL A 311 -13.13 -1.69 -16.78
CA VAL A 311 -13.08 -0.33 -17.31
C VAL A 311 -13.56 0.62 -16.21
N TRP A 312 -12.68 1.49 -15.76
CA TRP A 312 -12.97 2.44 -14.69
C TRP A 312 -13.77 3.62 -15.24
N ALA A 313 -14.78 4.03 -14.49
CA ALA A 313 -15.55 5.24 -14.74
C ALA A 313 -15.55 6.13 -13.49
N SER A 314 -15.65 7.44 -13.68
CA SER A 314 -15.71 8.41 -12.59
C SER A 314 -17.10 8.45 -11.98
N ASP A 315 -18.13 8.26 -12.82
CA ASP A 315 -19.52 8.11 -12.42
C ASP A 315 -19.78 6.71 -11.84
N LYS A 316 -20.64 6.65 -10.82
CA LYS A 316 -20.94 5.41 -10.12
C LYS A 316 -21.85 4.48 -10.90
N GLU A 317 -22.78 5.04 -11.68
CA GLU A 317 -23.71 4.27 -12.51
C GLU A 317 -22.95 3.62 -13.67
N ASP A 318 -22.10 4.39 -14.35
CA ASP A 318 -21.22 3.88 -15.40
C ASP A 318 -20.26 2.80 -14.85
N LEU A 319 -19.70 3.03 -13.66
CA LEU A 319 -18.84 2.02 -13.03
C LEU A 319 -19.61 0.75 -12.72
N ARG A 320 -20.85 0.84 -12.21
CA ARG A 320 -21.71 -0.31 -11.97
C ARG A 320 -22.04 -1.06 -13.26
N ALA A 321 -22.41 -0.33 -14.32
CA ALA A 321 -22.68 -0.91 -15.63
C ALA A 321 -21.46 -1.69 -16.18
N ASN A 322 -20.25 -1.11 -16.04
CA ASN A 322 -19.00 -1.75 -16.46
C ASN A 322 -18.70 -2.99 -15.62
N ILE A 323 -18.97 -2.98 -14.31
CA ILE A 323 -18.82 -4.14 -13.42
C ILE A 323 -19.78 -5.27 -13.85
N ASN A 324 -21.07 -4.95 -14.07
CA ASN A 324 -22.08 -5.92 -14.49
C ASN A 324 -21.73 -6.54 -15.84
N SER A 325 -21.39 -5.71 -16.83
CA SER A 325 -20.97 -6.17 -18.15
C SER A 325 -19.77 -7.12 -18.09
N LEU A 326 -18.75 -6.79 -17.27
CA LEU A 326 -17.59 -7.66 -17.06
C LEU A 326 -17.99 -8.98 -16.40
N LEU A 327 -18.88 -8.95 -15.39
CA LEU A 327 -19.34 -10.17 -14.72
C LEU A 327 -20.19 -11.05 -15.66
N ASP A 328 -20.99 -10.45 -16.51
CA ASP A 328 -21.77 -11.19 -17.50
C ASP A 328 -20.85 -11.86 -18.55
N ASP A 329 -19.82 -11.15 -19.00
CA ASP A 329 -18.81 -11.79 -19.87
C ASP A 329 -18.11 -12.95 -19.18
N VAL A 330 -17.53 -12.75 -17.98
CA VAL A 330 -16.64 -13.75 -17.37
C VAL A 330 -17.41 -14.88 -16.67
N CYS A 331 -18.66 -14.67 -16.23
CA CYS A 331 -19.47 -15.64 -15.53
C CYS A 331 -20.46 -16.39 -16.45
N ALA A 332 -20.66 -15.93 -17.69
CA ALA A 332 -21.50 -16.63 -18.65
C ALA A 332 -20.94 -18.05 -18.94
N PRO A 333 -21.80 -19.07 -19.02
CA PRO A 333 -21.37 -20.41 -19.42
C PRO A 333 -20.67 -20.33 -20.78
N SER A 334 -19.57 -21.08 -20.93
CA SER A 334 -18.95 -21.24 -22.24
C SER A 334 -19.91 -22.08 -23.11
N ILE A 335 -20.34 -21.53 -24.23
CA ILE A 335 -21.17 -22.20 -25.24
C ILE A 335 -20.37 -23.36 -25.83
#